data_20bf7c465939c44a839143aee83b318e
#
_entry.id   20bf7c465939c44a839143aee83b318e
#
_cell.length_a   1.000
_cell.length_b   1.000
_cell.length_c   1.000
_cell.angle_alpha   90.00
_cell.angle_beta   90.00
_cell.angle_gamma   90.00
#
_symmetry.space_group_name_H-M   'P 1'
#
loop_
_entity.id
_entity.type
_entity.pdbx_description
1 polymer ?
#
loop_
_entity_poly.entity_id
_entity_poly.type
_entity_poly.pdbx_seq_one_letter_code
_entity_poly.pdbx_strand_id
1 'polypeptide(L)'
;MIRFDCLELLAPLITDHIVVTSLSGQKIEWAHLSKHEGNLLVGTMGTALGVGMGLAVALPQRKVIVLESDGSVLLSLFNLPTLANLDLNNLIVFVFDNASY
;
A
#
# COMPACT_ATOMS: atom_id res chain seq x y z
N MET A 1 16.84 -0.33 8.95
CA MET A 1 15.68 0.52 9.29
C MET A 1 14.48 -0.38 9.53
N ILE A 2 13.85 -0.27 10.68
CA ILE A 2 12.64 -1.04 10.95
C ILE A 2 11.44 -0.38 10.26
N ARG A 3 10.42 -1.17 10.00
CA ARG A 3 9.24 -0.73 9.25
C ARG A 3 8.57 0.49 9.88
N PHE A 4 8.42 0.50 11.21
CA PHE A 4 7.77 1.61 11.90
C PHE A 4 8.50 2.94 11.65
N ASP A 5 9.82 2.92 11.67
CA ASP A 5 10.61 4.13 11.42
C ASP A 5 10.37 4.65 10.01
N CYS A 6 10.27 3.74 9.03
CA CYS A 6 9.99 4.12 7.65
C CYS A 6 8.61 4.75 7.54
N LEU A 7 7.59 4.15 8.16
CA LEU A 7 6.23 4.68 8.14
C LEU A 7 6.16 6.03 8.84
N GLU A 8 6.92 6.21 9.91
CA GLU A 8 6.95 7.47 10.64
C GLU A 8 7.52 8.59 9.77
N LEU A 9 8.52 8.28 8.94
CA LEU A 9 9.08 9.25 8.00
C LEU A 9 8.11 9.58 6.87
N LEU A 10 7.29 8.62 6.46
CA LEU A 10 6.32 8.82 5.38
C LEU A 10 5.08 9.60 5.82
N ALA A 11 4.65 9.42 7.06
CA ALA A 11 3.38 9.96 7.52
C ALA A 11 3.20 11.46 7.27
N PRO A 12 4.18 12.34 7.56
CA PRO A 12 4.00 13.78 7.31
C PRO A 12 4.00 14.14 5.83
N LEU A 13 4.47 13.27 4.94
CA LEU A 13 4.50 13.52 3.50
C LEU A 13 3.17 13.13 2.83
N ILE A 14 2.36 12.32 3.49
CA ILE A 14 1.11 11.82 2.95
C ILE A 14 -0.03 12.64 3.52
N THR A 15 -0.57 13.55 2.72
CA THR A 15 -1.60 14.49 3.19
C THR A 15 -2.98 14.20 2.60
N ASP A 16 -3.08 14.07 1.28
CA ASP A 16 -4.36 13.89 0.59
C ASP A 16 -4.38 12.63 -0.26
N HIS A 17 -3.50 11.70 0.02
CA HIS A 17 -3.41 10.45 -0.72
C HIS A 17 -4.40 9.43 -0.19
N ILE A 18 -4.85 8.53 -1.07
CA ILE A 18 -5.52 7.32 -0.64
C ILE A 18 -4.42 6.32 -0.28
N VAL A 19 -4.46 5.79 0.92
CA VAL A 19 -3.44 4.85 1.39
C VAL A 19 -4.10 3.50 1.67
N VAL A 20 -3.67 2.48 0.94
CA VAL A 20 -4.18 1.12 1.08
C VAL A 20 -3.11 0.28 1.77
N THR A 21 -3.44 -0.32 2.90
CA THR A 21 -2.49 -1.15 3.64
C THR A 21 -2.93 -2.61 3.64
N SER A 22 -1.97 -3.50 3.45
CA SER A 22 -2.23 -4.94 3.53
C SER A 22 -2.37 -5.39 4.98
N LEU A 23 -2.93 -6.58 5.15
CA LEU A 23 -3.11 -7.18 6.47
C LEU A 23 -1.79 -7.69 7.02
N SER A 24 -1.15 -6.89 7.84
CA SER A 24 0.07 -7.27 8.57
C SER A 24 0.41 -6.17 9.57
N GLY A 25 1.61 -6.22 10.13
CA GLY A 25 2.04 -5.25 11.13
C GLY A 25 1.97 -3.80 10.64
N GLN A 26 2.27 -3.54 9.35
CA GLN A 26 2.23 -2.18 8.84
C GLN A 26 0.82 -1.58 8.87
N LYS A 27 -0.24 -2.40 8.77
CA LYS A 27 -1.61 -1.92 8.89
C LYS A 27 -1.84 -1.31 10.27
N ILE A 28 -1.43 -2.02 11.31
CA ILE A 28 -1.59 -1.57 12.68
C ILE A 28 -0.74 -0.33 12.94
N GLU A 29 0.51 -0.37 12.52
CA GLU A 29 1.44 0.74 12.71
C GLU A 29 0.97 1.99 11.97
N TRP A 30 0.50 1.85 10.73
CA TRP A 30 0.01 2.97 9.96
C TRP A 30 -1.25 3.57 10.57
N ALA A 31 -2.18 2.72 11.03
CA ALA A 31 -3.40 3.20 11.68
C ALA A 31 -3.07 4.00 12.95
N HIS A 32 -1.96 3.68 13.61
CA HIS A 32 -1.51 4.42 14.79
C HIS A 32 -0.92 5.78 14.40
N LEU A 33 -0.20 5.85 13.28
CA LEU A 33 0.50 7.05 12.84
C LEU A 33 -0.40 8.03 12.09
N SER A 34 -1.45 7.56 11.44
CA SER A 34 -2.28 8.37 10.57
C SER A 34 -3.76 8.07 10.80
N LYS A 35 -4.54 9.14 10.96
CA LYS A 35 -6.01 9.07 11.09
C LYS A 35 -6.70 9.65 9.87
N HIS A 36 -6.00 9.73 8.75
CA HIS A 36 -6.51 10.33 7.53
C HIS A 36 -7.70 9.55 6.97
N GLU A 37 -8.67 10.29 6.41
CA GLU A 37 -9.89 9.69 5.86
C GLU A 37 -9.63 8.79 4.65
N GLY A 38 -8.54 9.05 3.92
CA GLY A 38 -8.15 8.27 2.76
C GLY A 38 -7.51 6.93 3.08
N ASN A 39 -7.32 6.59 4.36
CA ASN A 39 -6.73 5.32 4.74
C ASN A 39 -7.74 4.18 4.55
N LEU A 40 -7.34 3.17 3.79
CA LEU A 40 -8.16 1.99 3.55
C LEU A 40 -7.40 0.76 4.02
N LEU A 41 -7.90 0.14 5.06
CA LEU A 41 -7.26 -1.01 5.70
C LEU A 41 -7.94 -2.29 5.21
N VAL A 42 -7.28 -3.00 4.29
CA VAL A 42 -7.85 -4.24 3.76
C VAL A 42 -7.71 -5.37 4.78
N GLY A 43 -8.68 -6.25 4.80
CA GLY A 43 -8.77 -7.32 5.78
C GLY A 43 -8.23 -8.67 5.34
N THR A 44 -7.69 -8.78 4.13
CA THR A 44 -7.23 -10.04 3.58
C THR A 44 -5.84 -9.86 2.96
N MET A 45 -4.93 -10.77 3.27
CA MET A 45 -3.60 -10.75 2.66
C MET A 45 -3.72 -10.96 1.15
N GLY A 46 -2.85 -10.28 0.40
CA GLY A 46 -2.80 -10.42 -1.04
C GLY A 46 -3.75 -9.53 -1.81
N THR A 47 -4.55 -8.70 -1.15
CA THR A 47 -5.57 -7.89 -1.82
C THR A 47 -5.22 -6.41 -1.95
N ALA A 48 -4.29 -5.90 -1.14
CA ALA A 48 -4.03 -4.45 -1.10
C ALA A 48 -3.55 -3.90 -2.44
N LEU A 49 -2.65 -4.61 -3.12
CA LEU A 49 -2.14 -4.14 -4.41
C LEU A 49 -3.25 -4.07 -5.46
N GLY A 50 -4.09 -5.10 -5.54
CA GLY A 50 -5.22 -5.11 -6.46
C GLY A 50 -6.21 -4.00 -6.19
N VAL A 51 -6.53 -3.77 -4.92
CA VAL A 51 -7.40 -2.67 -4.52
C VAL A 51 -6.78 -1.32 -4.90
N GLY A 52 -5.49 -1.14 -4.62
CA GLY A 52 -4.78 0.09 -4.96
C GLY A 52 -4.76 0.36 -6.46
N MET A 53 -4.49 -0.67 -7.27
CA MET A 53 -4.51 -0.54 -8.72
C MET A 53 -5.90 -0.14 -9.22
N GLY A 54 -6.94 -0.78 -8.71
CA GLY A 54 -8.31 -0.47 -9.08
C GLY A 54 -8.68 0.97 -8.76
N LEU A 55 -8.29 1.44 -7.58
CA LEU A 55 -8.54 2.83 -7.19
C LEU A 55 -7.77 3.80 -8.08
N ALA A 56 -6.52 3.50 -8.41
CA ALA A 56 -5.71 4.36 -9.25
C ALA A 56 -6.30 4.49 -10.66
N VAL A 57 -6.83 3.40 -11.20
CA VAL A 57 -7.50 3.41 -12.51
C VAL A 57 -8.81 4.20 -12.45
N ALA A 58 -9.61 3.97 -11.41
CA ALA A 58 -10.93 4.58 -11.27
C ALA A 58 -10.84 6.08 -10.92
N LEU A 59 -9.78 6.49 -10.24
CA LEU A 59 -9.61 7.86 -9.76
C LEU A 59 -8.28 8.42 -10.26
N PRO A 60 -8.14 8.70 -11.56
CA PRO A 60 -6.85 9.07 -12.15
C PRO A 60 -6.28 10.38 -11.63
N GLN A 61 -7.09 11.23 -10.99
CA GLN A 61 -6.64 12.50 -10.43
C GLN A 61 -6.25 12.40 -8.96
N ARG A 62 -6.42 11.23 -8.34
CA ARG A 62 -6.04 10.99 -6.95
C ARG A 62 -4.75 10.21 -6.92
N LYS A 63 -3.92 10.51 -5.95
CA LYS A 63 -2.69 9.76 -5.72
C LYS A 63 -2.97 8.63 -4.76
N VAL A 64 -2.56 7.42 -5.12
CA VAL A 64 -2.80 6.21 -4.34
C VAL A 64 -1.45 5.64 -3.90
N ILE A 65 -1.34 5.33 -2.62
CA ILE A 65 -0.16 4.70 -2.04
C ILE A 65 -0.59 3.35 -1.48
N VAL A 66 0.15 2.30 -1.83
CA VAL A 66 -0.08 0.96 -1.32
C VAL A 66 1.08 0.59 -0.41
N LEU A 67 0.76 0.22 0.82
CA LEU A 67 1.73 -0.28 1.79
C LEU A 67 1.56 -1.79 1.86
N GLU A 68 2.48 -2.49 1.24
CA GLU A 68 2.43 -3.95 1.09
C GLU A 68 3.52 -4.63 1.88
N SER A 69 3.34 -5.91 2.12
CA SER A 69 4.40 -6.78 2.66
C SER A 69 4.83 -7.77 1.57
N ASP A 70 6.04 -8.32 1.72
CA ASP A 70 6.56 -9.31 0.79
C ASP A 70 5.66 -10.55 0.70
N GLY A 71 5.17 -11.04 1.84
CA GLY A 71 4.27 -12.19 1.84
C GLY A 71 2.95 -11.91 1.14
N SER A 72 2.39 -10.72 1.35
CA SER A 72 1.14 -10.33 0.72
C SER A 72 1.29 -10.22 -0.80
N VAL A 73 2.41 -9.65 -1.28
CA VAL A 73 2.69 -9.56 -2.71
C VAL A 73 2.82 -10.95 -3.33
N LEU A 74 3.50 -11.87 -2.63
CA LEU A 74 3.67 -13.23 -3.13
C LEU A 74 2.35 -13.99 -3.25
N LEU A 75 1.39 -13.71 -2.38
CA LEU A 75 0.08 -14.35 -2.45
C LEU A 75 -0.72 -13.92 -3.68
N SER A 76 -0.41 -12.78 -4.25
CA SER A 76 -1.09 -12.28 -5.44
C SER A 76 -0.10 -11.84 -6.49
N LEU A 77 0.89 -12.67 -6.75
CA LEU A 77 2.00 -12.36 -7.67
C LEU A 77 1.51 -12.03 -9.07
N PHE A 78 0.35 -12.55 -9.47
CA PHE A 78 -0.25 -12.27 -10.77
C PHE A 78 -0.59 -10.78 -10.96
N ASN A 79 -0.64 -10.00 -9.88
CA ASN A 79 -0.88 -8.55 -9.98
C ASN A 79 0.31 -7.81 -10.59
N LEU A 80 1.51 -8.35 -10.52
CA LEU A 80 2.70 -7.65 -11.00
C LEU A 80 2.70 -7.41 -12.52
N PRO A 81 2.37 -8.43 -13.36
CA PRO A 81 2.23 -8.16 -14.79
C PRO A 81 1.13 -7.15 -15.11
N THR A 82 0.01 -7.21 -14.39
CA THR A 82 -1.07 -6.25 -14.58
C THR A 82 -0.60 -4.83 -14.24
N LEU A 83 0.12 -4.67 -13.12
CA LEU A 83 0.67 -3.38 -12.73
C LEU A 83 1.61 -2.83 -13.80
N ALA A 84 2.48 -3.67 -14.35
CA ALA A 84 3.43 -3.26 -15.36
C ALA A 84 2.73 -2.79 -16.65
N ASN A 85 1.57 -3.38 -16.98
CA ASN A 85 0.85 -3.05 -18.20
C ASN A 85 -0.06 -1.83 -18.08
N LEU A 86 -0.41 -1.39 -16.87
CA LEU A 86 -1.36 -0.31 -16.67
C LEU A 86 -0.75 1.09 -16.83
N ASP A 87 0.56 1.21 -16.75
CA ASP A 87 1.26 2.49 -16.89
C ASP A 87 0.64 3.61 -16.03
N LEU A 88 0.45 3.29 -14.75
CA LEU A 88 -0.18 4.21 -13.81
C LEU A 88 0.85 5.20 -13.26
N ASN A 89 0.57 6.49 -13.37
CA ASN A 89 1.45 7.53 -12.85
C ASN A 89 0.95 8.12 -11.52
N ASN A 90 -0.16 7.62 -11.00
CA ASN A 90 -0.75 8.08 -9.73
C ASN A 90 -0.72 7.00 -8.64
N LEU A 91 0.11 5.97 -8.82
CA LEU A 91 0.21 4.87 -7.87
C LEU A 91 1.67 4.68 -7.44
N ILE A 92 1.89 4.61 -6.13
CA ILE A 92 3.18 4.28 -5.54
C ILE A 92 2.98 3.08 -4.62
N VAL A 93 3.82 2.07 -4.78
CA VAL A 93 3.75 0.86 -3.97
C VAL A 93 5.04 0.73 -3.15
N PHE A 94 4.88 0.65 -1.82
CA PHE A 94 5.99 0.35 -0.93
C PHE A 94 5.85 -1.09 -0.46
N VAL A 95 6.87 -1.89 -0.67
CA VAL A 95 6.91 -3.28 -0.23
C VAL A 95 7.90 -3.40 0.91
N PHE A 96 7.42 -3.81 2.07
CA PHE A 96 8.25 -4.00 3.24
C PHE A 96 8.69 -5.46 3.31
N ASP A 97 9.97 -5.67 3.06
CA ASP A 97 10.59 -6.99 3.05
C ASP A 97 11.34 -7.21 4.36
N ASN A 98 10.90 -8.15 5.16
CA ASN A 98 11.58 -8.50 6.40
C ASN A 98 12.47 -9.72 6.25
N ALA A 99 12.60 -10.24 5.04
CA ALA A 99 13.45 -11.37 4.67
C ALA A 99 13.11 -12.68 5.40
N SER A 100 11.95 -12.75 6.03
CA SER A 100 11.50 -13.97 6.71
C SER A 100 9.99 -13.94 6.89
N TYR A 101 9.46 -15.12 7.07
CA TYR A 101 8.04 -15.32 7.33
C TYR A 101 7.84 -15.82 8.74
#